data_7f37cafa2cb9cfd432f9ed0e44c630f2
#
_entry.id   7f37cafa2cb9cfd432f9ed0e44c630f2
#
_cell.length_a   1.000
_cell.length_b   1.000
_cell.length_c   1.000
_cell.angle_alpha   90.00
_cell.angle_beta   90.00
_cell.angle_gamma   90.00
#
_symmetry.space_group_name_H-M   'P 1'
#
loop_
_entity.id
_entity.type
_entity.pdbx_description
1 polymer ?
#
loop_
_entity_poly.entity_id
_entity_poly.type
_entity_poly.pdbx_seq_one_letter_code
_entity_poly.pdbx_strand_id
1 'polypeptide(L)'
;MIQCQLKLRLNTKQEQTCGQWLYHLTPIWNWGVRKVELNAKDKIYFPKHEFQNLLANHGEKLGIPSHTIQGVLVTVHQSWSRCFKGLAKKPRLKGMRRPLNSIPFPDPITEPEGNKIRLPGIGKVRFHGMDIPEGKIKCGRLVKRASGWYLCLFIDAEPKTITRTAEGVIGIDPGFKDLLTFSDGEIIEHPRELRIAAKRLAQAQRGHRKQLTARIHERVSNKRKDRNHKLSRTLVAENKIICFLKDNHRAIAKRFGKSVCDSAHGGLRRNLSYKSLIGGTELVFPENKNSTRTCSTCGALSGPTGLAGLKVRQWVCGACGAHHERDVNSARNALIAGAGLAHEVSYAHA
;
A
#
# COMPACT_ATOMS: atom_id res chain seq x y z
N MET A 1 -10.02 -6.99 -12.33
CA MET A 1 -8.92 -6.22 -12.97
C MET A 1 -7.66 -6.30 -12.12
N ILE A 2 -6.53 -6.73 -12.67
CA ILE A 2 -5.25 -6.96 -11.98
C ILE A 2 -4.25 -5.88 -12.39
N GLN A 3 -3.40 -5.44 -11.48
CA GLN A 3 -2.28 -4.56 -11.76
C GLN A 3 -0.99 -5.37 -11.87
N CYS A 4 -0.33 -5.31 -13.04
CA CYS A 4 1.00 -5.85 -13.28
C CYS A 4 2.02 -4.72 -13.42
N GLN A 5 3.23 -4.89 -12.89
CA GLN A 5 4.27 -3.88 -12.98
C GLN A 5 5.53 -4.45 -13.60
N LEU A 6 5.94 -3.87 -14.74
CA LEU A 6 7.11 -4.26 -15.49
C LEU A 6 8.23 -3.22 -15.33
N LYS A 7 9.45 -3.65 -15.09
CA LYS A 7 10.61 -2.77 -15.15
C LYS A 7 11.07 -2.64 -16.60
N LEU A 8 11.14 -1.41 -17.11
CA LEU A 8 11.50 -1.15 -18.50
C LEU A 8 13.01 -0.93 -18.68
N ARG A 9 13.47 -1.26 -19.89
CA ARG A 9 14.76 -0.84 -20.45
C ARG A 9 14.49 0.11 -21.60
N LEU A 10 14.54 1.40 -21.34
CA LEU A 10 14.43 2.44 -22.35
C LEU A 10 15.81 2.72 -22.93
N ASN A 11 15.89 3.01 -24.24
CA ASN A 11 17.07 3.59 -24.85
C ASN A 11 17.11 5.11 -24.57
N THR A 12 18.24 5.77 -24.87
CA THR A 12 18.45 7.19 -24.60
C THR A 12 17.38 8.08 -25.21
N LYS A 13 16.97 7.83 -26.46
CA LYS A 13 15.91 8.60 -27.14
C LYS A 13 14.56 8.45 -26.43
N GLN A 14 14.20 7.22 -26.03
CA GLN A 14 12.96 6.95 -25.31
C GLN A 14 12.97 7.60 -23.90
N GLU A 15 14.12 7.56 -23.19
CA GLU A 15 14.23 8.24 -21.90
C GLU A 15 14.10 9.76 -22.03
N GLN A 16 14.70 10.35 -23.05
CA GLN A 16 14.58 11.78 -23.34
C GLN A 16 13.13 12.15 -23.65
N THR A 17 12.45 11.39 -24.54
CA THR A 17 11.04 11.59 -24.86
C THR A 17 10.17 11.53 -23.62
N CYS A 18 10.32 10.49 -22.80
CA CYS A 18 9.56 10.36 -21.55
C CYS A 18 9.86 11.50 -20.56
N GLY A 19 11.11 11.96 -20.50
CA GLY A 19 11.52 13.10 -19.68
C GLY A 19 10.86 14.40 -20.12
N GLN A 20 10.87 14.68 -21.43
CA GLN A 20 10.19 15.83 -22.04
C GLN A 20 8.67 15.79 -21.79
N TRP A 21 8.05 14.64 -21.95
CA TRP A 21 6.63 14.50 -21.67
C TRP A 21 6.29 14.80 -20.20
N LEU A 22 7.08 14.31 -19.26
CA LEU A 22 6.85 14.66 -17.83
C LEU A 22 7.00 16.16 -17.58
N TYR A 23 7.94 16.84 -18.29
CA TYR A 23 8.12 18.27 -18.22
C TYR A 23 6.86 19.00 -18.71
N HIS A 24 6.33 18.66 -19.87
CA HIS A 24 5.14 19.29 -20.44
C HIS A 24 3.84 18.90 -19.71
N LEU A 25 3.71 17.67 -19.22
CA LEU A 25 2.53 17.22 -18.47
C LEU A 25 2.44 17.83 -17.07
N THR A 26 3.55 18.31 -16.50
CA THR A 26 3.57 18.96 -15.17
C THR A 26 2.78 20.27 -15.14
N PRO A 27 2.97 21.24 -16.07
CA PRO A 27 2.11 22.41 -16.18
C PRO A 27 0.64 22.08 -16.45
N ILE A 28 0.37 21.06 -17.29
CA ILE A 28 -1.00 20.62 -17.57
C ILE A 28 -1.70 20.13 -16.30
N TRP A 29 -1.01 19.33 -15.47
CA TRP A 29 -1.52 18.95 -14.15
C TRP A 29 -1.84 20.18 -13.29
N ASN A 30 -0.93 21.15 -13.23
CA ASN A 30 -1.08 22.35 -12.41
C ASN A 30 -2.23 23.21 -12.89
N TRP A 31 -2.35 23.39 -14.22
CA TRP A 31 -3.46 24.09 -14.83
C TRP A 31 -4.79 23.42 -14.47
N GLY A 32 -4.89 22.12 -14.63
CA GLY A 32 -6.09 21.36 -14.28
C GLY A 32 -6.46 21.49 -12.80
N VAL A 33 -5.49 21.41 -11.90
CA VAL A 33 -5.72 21.58 -10.44
C VAL A 33 -6.27 22.98 -10.15
N ARG A 34 -5.69 24.04 -10.74
CA ARG A 34 -6.13 25.42 -10.55
C ARG A 34 -7.50 25.68 -11.20
N LYS A 35 -7.74 25.13 -12.40
CA LYS A 35 -9.02 25.28 -13.11
C LYS A 35 -10.18 24.74 -12.28
N VAL A 36 -10.05 23.52 -11.73
CA VAL A 36 -11.09 22.96 -10.84
C VAL A 36 -11.25 23.77 -9.57
N GLU A 37 -10.14 24.26 -8.99
CA GLU A 37 -10.21 25.10 -7.78
C GLU A 37 -10.94 26.42 -8.00
N LEU A 38 -10.67 27.10 -9.11
CA LEU A 38 -11.34 28.36 -9.48
C LEU A 38 -12.83 28.11 -9.75
N ASN A 39 -13.13 27.15 -10.59
CA ASN A 39 -14.51 26.81 -10.93
C ASN A 39 -15.35 26.40 -9.70
N ALA A 40 -14.73 25.67 -8.75
CA ALA A 40 -15.42 25.27 -7.52
C ALA A 40 -15.85 26.47 -6.66
N LYS A 41 -15.12 27.60 -6.70
CA LYS A 41 -15.52 28.86 -6.04
C LYS A 41 -16.80 29.41 -6.65
N ASP A 42 -16.94 29.31 -7.95
CA ASP A 42 -18.09 29.78 -8.72
C ASP A 42 -19.19 28.69 -8.82
N LYS A 43 -19.06 27.60 -8.06
CA LYS A 43 -19.97 26.42 -8.09
C LYS A 43 -20.12 25.77 -9.48
N ILE A 44 -19.12 25.91 -10.34
CA ILE A 44 -19.07 25.32 -11.68
C ILE A 44 -18.35 23.97 -11.58
N TYR A 45 -19.05 22.89 -11.94
CA TYR A 45 -18.48 21.53 -11.91
C TYR A 45 -18.57 20.90 -13.29
N PHE A 46 -17.42 20.59 -13.88
CA PHE A 46 -17.36 19.88 -15.15
C PHE A 46 -17.54 18.38 -14.94
N PRO A 47 -18.40 17.71 -15.74
CA PRO A 47 -18.35 16.26 -15.87
C PRO A 47 -16.98 15.78 -16.33
N LYS A 48 -16.63 14.54 -15.99
CA LYS A 48 -15.30 13.97 -16.31
C LYS A 48 -14.97 14.09 -17.79
N HIS A 49 -15.93 13.78 -18.68
CA HIS A 49 -15.74 13.77 -20.14
C HIS A 49 -15.52 15.17 -20.70
N GLU A 50 -16.20 16.17 -20.21
CA GLU A 50 -15.99 17.56 -20.61
C GLU A 50 -14.62 18.06 -20.15
N PHE A 51 -14.29 17.82 -18.88
CA PHE A 51 -13.02 18.26 -18.32
C PHE A 51 -11.81 17.67 -19.04
N GLN A 52 -11.85 16.38 -19.41
CA GLN A 52 -10.75 15.73 -20.12
C GLN A 52 -10.54 16.31 -21.52
N ASN A 53 -11.59 16.85 -22.15
CA ASN A 53 -11.56 17.37 -23.51
C ASN A 53 -11.12 18.85 -23.59
N LEU A 54 -10.99 19.55 -22.46
CA LEU A 54 -10.60 20.98 -22.45
C LEU A 54 -9.23 21.25 -23.14
N LEU A 55 -8.37 20.23 -23.25
CA LEU A 55 -7.06 20.30 -23.92
C LEU A 55 -6.91 19.25 -25.03
N ALA A 56 -8.01 18.82 -25.67
CA ALA A 56 -7.99 17.72 -26.64
C ALA A 56 -7.00 17.94 -27.80
N ASN A 57 -6.89 19.18 -28.33
CA ASN A 57 -6.08 19.47 -29.51
C ASN A 57 -4.65 19.96 -29.20
N HIS A 58 -4.22 19.94 -27.94
CA HIS A 58 -2.89 20.45 -27.55
C HIS A 58 -1.79 19.39 -27.69
N GLY A 59 -2.11 18.14 -27.94
CA GLY A 59 -1.16 17.03 -27.98
C GLY A 59 -0.16 17.13 -29.13
N GLU A 60 -0.63 17.47 -30.33
CA GLU A 60 0.20 17.54 -31.53
C GLU A 60 1.35 18.54 -31.37
N LYS A 61 1.06 19.76 -30.91
CA LYS A 61 2.07 20.80 -30.66
C LYS A 61 3.13 20.40 -29.63
N LEU A 62 2.81 19.48 -28.72
CA LEU A 62 3.70 19.03 -27.66
C LEU A 62 4.40 17.70 -27.98
N GLY A 63 4.05 17.07 -29.10
CA GLY A 63 4.51 15.72 -29.44
C GLY A 63 4.05 14.65 -28.44
N ILE A 64 2.90 14.87 -27.81
CA ILE A 64 2.31 13.97 -26.80
C ILE A 64 0.97 13.46 -27.32
N PRO A 65 0.69 12.13 -27.28
CA PRO A 65 -0.62 11.64 -27.66
C PRO A 65 -1.74 12.33 -26.88
N SER A 66 -2.77 12.82 -27.56
CA SER A 66 -3.88 13.59 -26.97
C SER A 66 -4.55 12.84 -25.81
N HIS A 67 -4.74 11.54 -25.92
CA HIS A 67 -5.29 10.70 -24.87
C HIS A 67 -4.40 10.65 -23.60
N THR A 68 -3.08 10.82 -23.76
CA THR A 68 -2.16 10.95 -22.60
C THR A 68 -2.44 12.26 -21.82
N ILE A 69 -2.66 13.37 -22.53
CA ILE A 69 -3.05 14.65 -21.91
C ILE A 69 -4.39 14.51 -21.21
N GLN A 70 -5.38 13.97 -21.90
CA GLN A 70 -6.71 13.67 -21.34
C GLN A 70 -6.59 12.79 -20.08
N GLY A 71 -5.73 11.77 -20.09
CA GLY A 71 -5.46 10.90 -18.94
C GLY A 71 -4.89 11.64 -17.73
N VAL A 72 -4.10 12.70 -17.93
CA VAL A 72 -3.66 13.59 -16.84
C VAL A 72 -4.84 14.36 -16.27
N LEU A 73 -5.69 14.94 -17.11
CA LEU A 73 -6.89 15.68 -16.66
C LEU A 73 -7.87 14.77 -15.93
N VAL A 74 -8.09 13.55 -16.43
CA VAL A 74 -8.89 12.53 -15.71
C VAL A 74 -8.33 12.28 -14.31
N THR A 75 -7.00 12.19 -14.18
CA THR A 75 -6.35 11.97 -12.87
C THR A 75 -6.54 13.18 -11.94
N VAL A 76 -6.51 14.41 -12.47
CA VAL A 76 -6.84 15.64 -11.71
C VAL A 76 -8.29 15.59 -11.24
N HIS A 77 -9.22 15.33 -12.13
CA HIS A 77 -10.65 15.25 -11.83
C HIS A 77 -10.94 14.21 -10.73
N GLN A 78 -10.39 13.02 -10.84
CA GLN A 78 -10.50 11.97 -9.82
C GLN A 78 -9.93 12.39 -8.47
N SER A 79 -8.79 13.10 -8.47
CA SER A 79 -8.15 13.59 -7.25
C SER A 79 -9.02 14.62 -6.53
N TRP A 80 -9.64 15.53 -7.26
CA TRP A 80 -10.58 16.51 -6.73
C TRP A 80 -11.89 15.86 -6.28
N SER A 81 -12.45 14.93 -7.05
CA SER A 81 -13.65 14.18 -6.65
C SER A 81 -13.46 13.47 -5.30
N ARG A 82 -12.29 12.88 -5.06
CA ARG A 82 -11.96 12.30 -3.75
C ARG A 82 -11.79 13.35 -2.65
N CYS A 83 -11.30 14.54 -2.98
CA CYS A 83 -11.19 15.66 -2.05
C CYS A 83 -12.58 16.17 -1.64
N PHE A 84 -13.47 16.39 -2.59
CA PHE A 84 -14.84 16.84 -2.32
C PHE A 84 -15.65 15.84 -1.50
N LYS A 85 -15.37 14.54 -1.68
CA LYS A 85 -15.97 13.46 -0.86
C LYS A 85 -15.31 13.30 0.53
N GLY A 86 -14.36 14.17 0.93
CA GLY A 86 -13.63 14.05 2.19
C GLY A 86 -12.64 12.87 2.28
N LEU A 87 -12.48 12.11 1.20
CA LEU A 87 -11.61 10.91 1.17
C LEU A 87 -10.12 11.24 0.98
N ALA A 88 -9.80 12.46 0.57
CA ALA A 88 -8.43 12.91 0.34
C ALA A 88 -8.28 14.41 0.61
N LYS A 89 -7.04 14.85 0.84
CA LYS A 89 -6.71 16.28 0.88
C LYS A 89 -6.71 16.87 -0.54
N LYS A 90 -6.81 18.20 -0.63
CA LYS A 90 -6.67 18.96 -1.88
C LYS A 90 -5.45 18.52 -2.68
N PRO A 91 -5.58 18.32 -4.02
CA PRO A 91 -4.46 17.99 -4.89
C PRO A 91 -3.39 19.10 -4.84
N ARG A 92 -2.13 18.68 -4.72
CA ARG A 92 -1.01 19.63 -4.66
C ARG A 92 -0.51 19.97 -6.06
N LEU A 93 -0.12 21.21 -6.26
CA LEU A 93 0.64 21.63 -7.43
C LEU A 93 2.00 20.91 -7.46
N LYS A 94 2.49 20.66 -8.64
CA LYS A 94 3.79 20.05 -8.91
C LYS A 94 4.79 21.15 -9.26
N GLY A 95 6.04 20.98 -8.85
CA GLY A 95 7.10 21.93 -9.13
C GLY A 95 8.40 21.24 -9.49
N MET A 96 9.44 22.01 -9.79
CA MET A 96 10.78 21.52 -10.18
C MET A 96 11.35 20.46 -9.22
N ARG A 97 11.12 20.63 -7.91
CA ARG A 97 11.61 19.67 -6.89
C ARG A 97 10.79 18.40 -6.80
N ARG A 98 9.53 18.42 -7.24
CA ARG A 98 8.57 17.30 -7.21
C ARG A 98 7.68 17.36 -8.45
N PRO A 99 8.24 17.14 -9.65
CA PRO A 99 7.48 17.14 -10.89
C PRO A 99 6.51 15.96 -10.92
N LEU A 100 5.68 15.93 -11.94
CA LEU A 100 4.92 14.74 -12.27
C LEU A 100 5.90 13.60 -12.57
N ASN A 101 5.60 12.41 -12.10
CA ASN A 101 6.48 11.24 -12.27
C ASN A 101 5.78 10.09 -13.00
N SER A 102 4.61 10.33 -13.56
CA SER A 102 3.86 9.30 -14.28
C SER A 102 3.18 9.84 -15.53
N ILE A 103 3.17 9.02 -16.58
CA ILE A 103 2.57 9.28 -17.88
C ILE A 103 1.44 8.26 -18.05
N PRO A 104 0.17 8.68 -18.12
CA PRO A 104 -0.95 7.77 -18.33
C PRO A 104 -1.09 7.38 -19.79
N PHE A 105 -1.46 6.12 -20.04
CA PHE A 105 -1.94 5.58 -21.30
C PHE A 105 -3.35 5.03 -21.05
N PRO A 106 -4.39 5.86 -21.22
CA PRO A 106 -5.76 5.49 -20.87
C PRO A 106 -6.38 4.44 -21.80
N ASP A 107 -5.85 4.31 -22.99
CA ASP A 107 -6.34 3.37 -24.00
C ASP A 107 -5.77 1.97 -23.82
N PRO A 108 -6.40 0.96 -24.41
CA PRO A 108 -5.85 -0.39 -24.46
C PRO A 108 -4.45 -0.41 -25.08
N ILE A 109 -3.55 -1.14 -24.44
CA ILE A 109 -2.19 -1.35 -24.92
C ILE A 109 -2.13 -2.71 -25.59
N THR A 110 -1.48 -2.78 -26.75
CA THR A 110 -1.26 -4.02 -27.48
C THR A 110 -0.49 -5.02 -26.62
N GLU A 111 -0.85 -6.29 -26.73
CA GLU A 111 -0.17 -7.36 -26.03
C GLU A 111 1.33 -7.38 -26.32
N PRO A 112 2.16 -7.79 -25.38
CA PRO A 112 3.60 -7.85 -25.57
C PRO A 112 4.01 -8.90 -26.60
N GLU A 113 5.02 -8.56 -27.40
CA GLU A 113 5.72 -9.50 -28.28
C GLU A 113 7.02 -9.96 -27.56
N GLY A 114 7.01 -11.13 -26.96
CA GLY A 114 8.11 -11.60 -26.12
C GLY A 114 8.41 -10.63 -24.97
N ASN A 115 9.62 -10.05 -24.92
CA ASN A 115 10.02 -9.09 -23.89
C ASN A 115 9.87 -7.62 -24.33
N LYS A 116 9.06 -7.33 -25.35
CA LYS A 116 8.82 -5.99 -25.86
C LYS A 116 7.34 -5.65 -25.82
N ILE A 117 7.03 -4.40 -25.47
CA ILE A 117 5.67 -3.85 -25.50
C ILE A 117 5.68 -2.53 -26.25
N ARG A 118 4.64 -2.29 -27.07
CA ARG A 118 4.51 -1.05 -27.84
C ARG A 118 3.73 -0.01 -27.03
N LEU A 119 4.36 1.15 -26.82
CA LEU A 119 3.73 2.29 -26.14
C LEU A 119 3.44 3.41 -27.14
N PRO A 120 2.23 3.99 -27.15
CA PRO A 120 1.88 5.09 -28.04
C PRO A 120 2.88 6.26 -27.94
N GLY A 121 3.39 6.73 -29.09
CA GLY A 121 4.34 7.84 -29.15
C GLY A 121 5.78 7.56 -28.66
N ILE A 122 6.04 6.39 -28.07
CA ILE A 122 7.38 5.99 -27.59
C ILE A 122 7.94 4.83 -28.42
N GLY A 123 7.07 4.01 -29.00
CA GLY A 123 7.44 2.84 -29.79
C GLY A 123 7.61 1.57 -28.97
N LYS A 124 8.32 0.57 -29.53
CA LYS A 124 8.58 -0.71 -28.86
C LYS A 124 9.64 -0.53 -27.76
N VAL A 125 9.29 -0.86 -26.52
CA VAL A 125 10.17 -0.82 -25.34
C VAL A 125 10.43 -2.22 -24.82
N ARG A 126 11.64 -2.49 -24.35
CA ARG A 126 11.97 -3.75 -23.69
C ARG A 126 11.64 -3.69 -22.21
N PHE A 127 11.22 -4.81 -21.64
CA PHE A 127 11.04 -4.96 -20.21
C PHE A 127 11.78 -6.20 -19.68
N HIS A 128 12.05 -6.21 -18.36
CA HIS A 128 12.57 -7.39 -17.70
C HIS A 128 11.45 -8.40 -17.54
N GLY A 129 11.75 -9.67 -17.84
CA GLY A 129 10.80 -10.74 -17.80
C GLY A 129 10.05 -10.85 -16.48
N MET A 130 8.76 -10.78 -16.57
CA MET A 130 7.79 -11.22 -15.58
C MET A 130 6.65 -11.85 -16.39
N ASP A 131 6.05 -12.88 -15.84
CA ASP A 131 4.81 -13.44 -16.40
C ASP A 131 3.73 -12.37 -16.29
N ILE A 132 3.30 -11.90 -17.44
CA ILE A 132 2.16 -10.99 -17.53
C ILE A 132 0.91 -11.88 -17.45
N PRO A 133 -0.02 -11.60 -16.51
CA PRO A 133 -1.26 -12.36 -16.45
C PRO A 133 -1.98 -12.34 -17.80
N GLU A 134 -2.52 -13.48 -18.21
CA GLU A 134 -3.37 -13.58 -19.39
C GLU A 134 -4.61 -12.72 -19.22
N GLY A 135 -4.97 -11.96 -20.26
CA GLY A 135 -6.13 -11.08 -20.25
C GLY A 135 -5.89 -9.78 -21.00
N LYS A 136 -6.97 -9.09 -21.34
CA LYS A 136 -6.92 -7.85 -22.13
C LYS A 136 -6.32 -6.69 -21.33
N ILE A 137 -5.26 -6.08 -21.86
CA ILE A 137 -4.65 -4.89 -21.27
C ILE A 137 -5.55 -3.67 -21.55
N LYS A 138 -6.26 -3.19 -20.52
CA LYS A 138 -7.22 -2.07 -20.66
C LYS A 138 -6.54 -0.72 -20.75
N CYS A 139 -5.48 -0.52 -19.96
CA CYS A 139 -4.74 0.74 -19.92
C CYS A 139 -3.40 0.53 -19.22
N GLY A 140 -2.55 1.56 -19.23
CA GLY A 140 -1.26 1.53 -18.56
C GLY A 140 -0.85 2.88 -18.00
N ARG A 141 0.22 2.85 -17.21
CA ARG A 141 0.85 4.04 -16.67
C ARG A 141 2.36 3.84 -16.60
N LEU A 142 3.10 4.67 -17.31
CA LEU A 142 4.56 4.70 -17.21
C LEU A 142 4.96 5.54 -16.00
N VAL A 143 5.82 5.01 -15.12
CA VAL A 143 6.19 5.65 -13.86
C VAL A 143 7.70 5.74 -13.74
N LYS A 144 8.23 6.95 -13.53
CA LYS A 144 9.63 7.19 -13.21
C LYS A 144 9.86 7.00 -11.71
N ARG A 145 10.79 6.10 -11.36
CA ARG A 145 11.24 5.86 -9.99
C ARG A 145 12.74 6.10 -9.86
N ALA A 146 13.27 6.03 -8.65
CA ALA A 146 14.70 6.20 -8.41
C ALA A 146 15.56 5.11 -9.08
N SER A 147 15.02 3.90 -9.24
CA SER A 147 15.68 2.75 -9.88
C SER A 147 15.42 2.62 -11.38
N GLY A 148 14.71 3.58 -12.00
CA GLY A 148 14.42 3.59 -13.44
C GLY A 148 12.93 3.73 -13.78
N TRP A 149 12.57 3.27 -14.98
CA TRP A 149 11.21 3.37 -15.51
C TRP A 149 10.44 2.07 -15.32
N TYR A 150 9.18 2.21 -14.99
CA TYR A 150 8.27 1.09 -14.77
C TYR A 150 6.96 1.32 -15.51
N LEU A 151 6.44 0.28 -16.12
CA LEU A 151 5.12 0.27 -16.72
C LEU A 151 4.17 -0.49 -15.80
N CYS A 152 3.14 0.19 -15.32
CA CYS A 152 2.04 -0.42 -14.58
C CYS A 152 0.91 -0.68 -15.56
N LEU A 153 0.61 -1.93 -15.84
CA LEU A 153 -0.48 -2.38 -16.69
C LEU A 153 -1.71 -2.70 -15.82
N PHE A 154 -2.88 -2.38 -16.34
CA PHE A 154 -4.16 -2.76 -15.77
C PHE A 154 -4.82 -3.76 -16.73
N ILE A 155 -4.91 -5.01 -16.28
CA ILE A 155 -5.28 -6.16 -17.08
C ILE A 155 -6.63 -6.66 -16.61
N ASP A 156 -7.52 -6.92 -17.55
CA ASP A 156 -8.78 -7.57 -17.30
C ASP A 156 -8.56 -9.08 -17.26
N ALA A 157 -8.22 -9.55 -16.08
CA ALA A 157 -7.88 -10.93 -15.81
C ALA A 157 -8.42 -11.33 -14.45
N GLU A 158 -8.69 -12.60 -14.28
CA GLU A 158 -9.05 -13.16 -13.00
C GLU A 158 -7.82 -13.25 -12.07
N PRO A 159 -7.97 -12.91 -10.78
CA PRO A 159 -6.88 -13.07 -9.84
C PRO A 159 -6.52 -14.55 -9.66
N LYS A 160 -5.22 -14.85 -9.58
CA LYS A 160 -4.77 -16.21 -9.25
C LYS A 160 -5.35 -16.61 -7.90
N THR A 161 -6.09 -17.70 -7.87
CA THR A 161 -6.69 -18.26 -6.66
C THR A 161 -5.61 -18.54 -5.61
N ILE A 162 -5.94 -18.29 -4.37
CA ILE A 162 -5.11 -18.71 -3.23
C ILE A 162 -5.73 -20.01 -2.73
N THR A 163 -5.05 -21.11 -3.01
CA THR A 163 -5.47 -22.41 -2.52
C THR A 163 -5.28 -22.47 -1.01
N ARG A 164 -6.32 -22.84 -0.30
CA ARG A 164 -6.27 -23.05 1.15
C ARG A 164 -5.48 -24.30 1.46
N THR A 165 -4.59 -24.23 2.43
CA THR A 165 -3.73 -25.35 2.88
C THR A 165 -4.12 -25.84 4.26
N ALA A 166 -4.81 -25.03 5.07
CA ALA A 166 -5.32 -25.39 6.39
C ALA A 166 -6.57 -24.59 6.74
N GLU A 167 -7.33 -25.03 7.74
CA GLU A 167 -8.58 -24.40 8.23
C GLU A 167 -8.35 -23.64 9.55
N GLY A 168 -7.18 -23.04 9.73
CA GLY A 168 -6.80 -22.32 10.95
C GLY A 168 -7.72 -21.16 11.28
N VAL A 169 -7.78 -20.83 12.58
CA VAL A 169 -8.46 -19.67 13.12
C VAL A 169 -7.45 -18.92 13.98
N ILE A 170 -7.09 -17.70 13.61
CA ILE A 170 -5.95 -17.01 14.21
C ILE A 170 -6.28 -15.57 14.64
N GLY A 171 -5.84 -15.19 15.85
CA GLY A 171 -5.81 -13.82 16.32
C GLY A 171 -4.44 -13.21 16.11
N ILE A 172 -4.37 -11.94 15.71
CA ILE A 172 -3.11 -11.25 15.39
C ILE A 172 -3.04 -9.90 16.11
N ASP A 173 -1.99 -9.73 16.90
CA ASP A 173 -1.59 -8.44 17.49
C ASP A 173 -0.43 -7.83 16.69
N PRO A 174 -0.62 -6.70 15.96
CA PRO A 174 0.43 -6.02 15.21
C PRO A 174 1.32 -5.18 16.15
N GLY A 175 2.59 -5.58 16.33
CA GLY A 175 3.53 -4.93 17.22
C GLY A 175 4.57 -4.03 16.55
N PHE A 176 5.38 -3.32 17.36
CA PHE A 176 6.53 -2.53 16.91
C PHE A 176 7.88 -3.06 17.43
N LYS A 177 7.87 -3.91 18.44
CA LYS A 177 9.03 -4.70 18.87
C LYS A 177 9.14 -5.93 17.99
N ASP A 178 8.13 -6.74 18.05
CA ASP A 178 7.87 -7.86 17.19
C ASP A 178 6.87 -7.41 16.10
N LEU A 179 6.95 -7.96 14.90
CA LEU A 179 6.12 -7.48 13.79
C LEU A 179 4.66 -7.90 13.97
N LEU A 180 4.45 -9.17 14.28
CA LEU A 180 3.16 -9.77 14.60
C LEU A 180 3.36 -10.77 15.73
N THR A 181 2.38 -10.84 16.63
CA THR A 181 2.24 -11.91 17.63
C THR A 181 0.91 -12.60 17.38
N PHE A 182 0.91 -13.91 17.38
CA PHE A 182 -0.27 -14.74 17.12
C PHE A 182 -0.89 -15.29 18.41
N SER A 183 -2.16 -15.69 18.33
CA SER A 183 -2.92 -16.22 19.46
C SER A 183 -2.42 -17.58 19.96
N ASP A 184 -1.74 -18.35 19.12
CA ASP A 184 -1.06 -19.60 19.45
C ASP A 184 0.30 -19.41 20.13
N GLY A 185 0.82 -18.16 20.17
CA GLY A 185 2.11 -17.82 20.74
C GLY A 185 3.24 -17.67 19.72
N GLU A 186 3.00 -17.98 18.45
CA GLU A 186 4.00 -17.73 17.41
C GLU A 186 4.28 -16.22 17.26
N ILE A 187 5.53 -15.88 16.96
CA ILE A 187 5.98 -14.49 16.83
C ILE A 187 6.72 -14.31 15.51
N ILE A 188 6.32 -13.31 14.73
CA ILE A 188 7.11 -12.85 13.59
C ILE A 188 7.95 -11.65 14.03
N GLU A 189 9.27 -11.84 14.02
CA GLU A 189 10.22 -10.78 14.36
C GLU A 189 10.15 -9.60 13.39
N HIS A 190 10.43 -8.43 13.92
CA HIS A 190 10.45 -7.19 13.11
C HIS A 190 11.78 -7.03 12.37
N PRO A 191 11.82 -7.13 11.03
CA PRO A 191 13.07 -7.10 10.26
C PRO A 191 13.73 -5.73 10.18
N ARG A 192 13.10 -4.66 10.68
CA ARG A 192 13.65 -3.30 10.88
C ARG A 192 14.40 -2.73 9.68
N GLU A 193 13.86 -2.91 8.46
CA GLU A 193 14.54 -2.61 7.19
C GLU A 193 15.02 -1.14 7.10
N LEU A 194 14.26 -0.18 7.66
CA LEU A 194 14.67 1.23 7.67
C LEU A 194 15.82 1.46 8.66
N ARG A 195 15.79 0.82 9.82
CA ARG A 195 16.87 0.93 10.82
C ARG A 195 18.17 0.36 10.29
N ILE A 196 18.12 -0.79 9.61
CA ILE A 196 19.29 -1.40 8.93
C ILE A 196 19.86 -0.44 7.89
N ALA A 197 18.98 0.24 7.13
CA ALA A 197 19.42 1.19 6.10
C ALA A 197 19.86 2.57 6.67
N ALA A 198 19.64 2.85 7.95
CA ALA A 198 19.75 4.18 8.54
C ALA A 198 21.16 4.80 8.41
N LYS A 199 22.23 4.03 8.66
CA LYS A 199 23.63 4.51 8.54
C LYS A 199 23.95 4.96 7.11
N ARG A 200 23.61 4.11 6.13
CA ARG A 200 23.82 4.40 4.69
C ARG A 200 22.94 5.55 4.22
N LEU A 201 21.71 5.64 4.70
CA LEU A 201 20.78 6.73 4.39
C LEU A 201 21.34 8.07 4.92
N ALA A 202 21.80 8.12 6.16
CA ALA A 202 22.41 9.30 6.76
C ALA A 202 23.66 9.77 6.00
N GLN A 203 24.55 8.85 5.57
CA GLN A 203 25.70 9.16 4.74
C GLN A 203 25.30 9.76 3.39
N ALA A 204 24.29 9.17 2.72
CA ALA A 204 23.79 9.68 1.45
C ALA A 204 23.17 11.07 1.58
N GLN A 205 22.46 11.32 2.68
CA GLN A 205 21.84 12.61 2.98
C GLN A 205 22.89 13.70 3.27
N ARG A 206 23.88 13.42 4.13
CA ARG A 206 24.99 14.37 4.41
C ARG A 206 25.79 14.70 3.17
N GLY A 207 26.03 13.71 2.30
CA GLY A 207 26.70 13.91 1.02
C GLY A 207 25.82 14.49 -0.08
N HIS A 208 24.60 14.97 0.24
CA HIS A 208 23.62 15.51 -0.73
C HIS A 208 23.32 14.62 -1.94
N ARG A 209 23.54 13.30 -1.83
CA ARG A 209 23.35 12.31 -2.91
C ARG A 209 21.86 11.96 -3.06
N LYS A 210 21.08 12.90 -3.61
CA LYS A 210 19.61 12.80 -3.71
C LYS A 210 19.14 11.50 -4.38
N GLN A 211 19.77 11.10 -5.49
CA GLN A 211 19.38 9.88 -6.20
C GLN A 211 19.68 8.60 -5.39
N LEU A 212 20.83 8.55 -4.71
CA LEU A 212 21.18 7.43 -3.83
C LEU A 212 20.21 7.36 -2.66
N THR A 213 19.88 8.48 -2.03
CA THR A 213 18.87 8.59 -0.96
C THR A 213 17.53 8.02 -1.43
N ALA A 214 17.06 8.43 -2.62
CA ALA A 214 15.81 7.95 -3.19
C ALA A 214 15.85 6.43 -3.48
N ARG A 215 16.97 5.90 -4.01
CA ARG A 215 17.16 4.44 -4.23
C ARG A 215 17.16 3.64 -2.94
N ILE A 216 17.75 4.16 -1.86
CA ILE A 216 17.73 3.49 -0.56
C ILE A 216 16.28 3.39 -0.03
N HIS A 217 15.53 4.49 -0.05
CA HIS A 217 14.11 4.49 0.34
C HIS A 217 13.27 3.55 -0.51
N GLU A 218 13.49 3.52 -1.82
CA GLU A 218 12.77 2.62 -2.73
C GLU A 218 13.08 1.15 -2.40
N ARG A 219 14.35 0.80 -2.14
CA ARG A 219 14.75 -0.56 -1.75
C ARG A 219 14.06 -0.99 -0.45
N VAL A 220 14.06 -0.13 0.57
CA VAL A 220 13.36 -0.40 1.84
C VAL A 220 11.86 -0.61 1.61
N SER A 221 11.23 0.27 0.81
CA SER A 221 9.81 0.14 0.47
C SER A 221 9.49 -1.16 -0.26
N ASN A 222 10.36 -1.57 -1.20
CA ASN A 222 10.17 -2.81 -1.96
C ASN A 222 10.31 -4.05 -1.08
N LYS A 223 11.29 -4.09 -0.16
CA LYS A 223 11.44 -5.18 0.82
C LYS A 223 10.18 -5.34 1.68
N ARG A 224 9.63 -4.22 2.20
CA ARG A 224 8.40 -4.25 3.00
C ARG A 224 7.20 -4.74 2.19
N LYS A 225 7.08 -4.32 0.94
CA LYS A 225 6.01 -4.78 0.05
C LYS A 225 6.12 -6.29 -0.19
N ASP A 226 7.31 -6.78 -0.54
CA ASP A 226 7.54 -8.21 -0.78
C ASP A 226 7.20 -9.04 0.45
N ARG A 227 7.72 -8.66 1.63
CA ARG A 227 7.38 -9.29 2.90
C ARG A 227 5.87 -9.34 3.14
N ASN A 228 5.20 -8.19 3.03
CA ASN A 228 3.77 -8.10 3.27
C ASN A 228 2.95 -8.91 2.25
N HIS A 229 3.41 -9.02 1.01
CA HIS A 229 2.77 -9.87 0.01
C HIS A 229 2.94 -11.36 0.33
N LYS A 230 4.13 -11.80 0.74
CA LYS A 230 4.40 -13.18 1.14
C LYS A 230 3.58 -13.54 2.37
N LEU A 231 3.74 -12.76 3.45
CA LEU A 231 3.06 -12.98 4.71
C LEU A 231 1.53 -13.02 4.57
N SER A 232 0.96 -12.07 3.87
CA SER A 232 -0.50 -12.06 3.65
C SER A 232 -0.98 -13.23 2.78
N ARG A 233 -0.14 -13.81 1.92
CA ARG A 233 -0.50 -15.00 1.13
C ARG A 233 -0.51 -16.23 2.04
N THR A 234 0.53 -16.42 2.85
CA THR A 234 0.62 -17.52 3.82
C THR A 234 -0.54 -17.49 4.79
N LEU A 235 -0.78 -16.34 5.45
CA LEU A 235 -1.88 -16.20 6.40
C LEU A 235 -3.25 -16.55 5.79
N VAL A 236 -3.53 -16.10 4.56
CA VAL A 236 -4.80 -16.41 3.89
C VAL A 236 -4.88 -17.87 3.46
N ALA A 237 -3.76 -18.50 3.07
CA ALA A 237 -3.75 -19.90 2.68
C ALA A 237 -3.97 -20.84 3.88
N GLU A 238 -3.44 -20.49 5.04
CA GLU A 238 -3.44 -21.33 6.24
C GLU A 238 -4.65 -21.14 7.15
N ASN A 239 -5.40 -20.03 6.98
CA ASN A 239 -6.46 -19.68 7.93
C ASN A 239 -7.82 -19.45 7.26
N LYS A 240 -8.85 -20.07 7.84
CA LYS A 240 -10.26 -19.82 7.52
C LYS A 240 -10.73 -18.48 8.08
N ILE A 241 -10.30 -18.15 9.32
CA ILE A 241 -10.66 -16.89 9.99
C ILE A 241 -9.37 -16.20 10.46
N ILE A 242 -9.26 -14.91 10.15
CA ILE A 242 -8.15 -14.05 10.61
C ILE A 242 -8.73 -12.87 11.37
N CYS A 243 -8.43 -12.75 12.67
CA CYS A 243 -8.82 -11.64 13.52
C CYS A 243 -7.62 -10.72 13.76
N PHE A 244 -7.52 -9.63 13.00
CA PHE A 244 -6.38 -8.71 13.03
C PHE A 244 -6.72 -7.43 13.79
N LEU A 245 -6.08 -7.15 14.92
CA LEU A 245 -6.35 -5.97 15.73
C LEU A 245 -6.15 -4.66 14.97
N LYS A 246 -7.07 -3.74 15.18
CA LYS A 246 -7.11 -2.44 14.51
C LYS A 246 -6.45 -1.36 15.36
N ASP A 247 -5.19 -1.07 15.08
CA ASP A 247 -4.47 0.02 15.74
C ASP A 247 -4.74 1.39 15.13
N ASN A 248 -4.77 2.42 15.97
CA ASN A 248 -4.78 3.80 15.50
C ASN A 248 -3.37 4.28 15.14
N HIS A 249 -2.88 3.86 13.98
CA HIS A 249 -1.54 4.23 13.49
C HIS A 249 -1.29 5.74 13.43
N ARG A 250 -2.31 6.59 13.27
CA ARG A 250 -2.14 8.06 13.25
C ARG A 250 -1.78 8.60 14.64
N ALA A 251 -2.44 8.11 15.67
CA ALA A 251 -2.14 8.50 17.04
C ALA A 251 -0.74 7.99 17.45
N ILE A 252 -0.43 6.74 17.17
CA ILE A 252 0.85 6.11 17.48
C ILE A 252 2.00 6.79 16.73
N ALA A 253 1.80 7.17 15.48
CA ALA A 253 2.83 7.82 14.66
C ALA A 253 3.27 9.19 15.17
N LYS A 254 2.46 9.88 15.98
CA LYS A 254 2.86 11.15 16.60
C LYS A 254 4.09 10.99 17.51
N ARG A 255 4.21 9.85 18.20
CA ARG A 255 5.34 9.53 19.11
C ARG A 255 6.34 8.55 18.48
N PHE A 256 5.87 7.57 17.73
CA PHE A 256 6.66 6.44 17.22
C PHE A 256 6.66 6.35 15.68
N GLY A 257 6.65 7.50 14.98
CA GLY A 257 6.50 7.57 13.52
C GLY A 257 7.50 6.72 12.73
N LYS A 258 8.76 6.61 13.19
CA LYS A 258 9.77 5.74 12.54
C LYS A 258 9.38 4.27 12.64
N SER A 259 8.91 3.81 13.80
CA SER A 259 8.49 2.43 14.03
C SER A 259 7.22 2.10 13.23
N VAL A 260 6.23 2.99 13.22
CA VAL A 260 5.00 2.85 12.41
C VAL A 260 5.33 2.76 10.92
N CYS A 261 6.26 3.61 10.45
CA CYS A 261 6.72 3.53 9.05
C CYS A 261 7.48 2.24 8.77
N ASP A 262 8.26 1.73 9.72
CA ASP A 262 9.09 0.54 9.52
C ASP A 262 8.26 -0.74 9.54
N SER A 263 7.26 -0.87 10.42
CA SER A 263 6.37 -2.03 10.47
C SER A 263 5.52 -2.23 9.20
N ALA A 264 5.06 -1.12 8.60
CA ALA A 264 4.23 -1.13 7.39
C ALA A 264 2.92 -1.95 7.50
N HIS A 265 2.32 -2.05 8.71
CA HIS A 265 1.08 -2.79 8.99
C HIS A 265 -0.08 -2.36 8.09
N GLY A 266 -0.19 -1.05 7.76
CA GLY A 266 -1.22 -0.59 6.83
C GLY A 266 -1.13 -1.20 5.42
N GLY A 267 0.08 -1.56 4.98
CA GLY A 267 0.30 -2.32 3.74
C GLY A 267 -0.13 -3.78 3.88
N LEU A 268 0.20 -4.41 5.01
CA LEU A 268 -0.20 -5.78 5.31
C LEU A 268 -1.73 -5.92 5.37
N ARG A 269 -2.41 -5.05 6.13
CA ARG A 269 -3.88 -5.03 6.20
C ARG A 269 -4.54 -4.93 4.84
N ARG A 270 -4.03 -4.03 3.98
CA ARG A 270 -4.54 -3.88 2.61
C ARG A 270 -4.37 -5.15 1.80
N ASN A 271 -3.20 -5.82 1.93
CA ASN A 271 -2.96 -7.09 1.26
C ASN A 271 -3.86 -8.20 1.79
N LEU A 272 -4.07 -8.29 3.09
CA LEU A 272 -5.02 -9.22 3.70
C LEU A 272 -6.44 -8.98 3.17
N SER A 273 -6.93 -7.73 3.17
CA SER A 273 -8.29 -7.41 2.76
C SER A 273 -8.65 -7.93 1.36
N TYR A 274 -7.80 -7.70 0.34
CA TYR A 274 -8.14 -8.20 -0.99
C TYR A 274 -7.83 -9.68 -1.19
N LYS A 275 -6.81 -10.21 -0.51
CA LYS A 275 -6.44 -11.62 -0.64
C LYS A 275 -7.42 -12.55 0.08
N SER A 276 -7.97 -12.10 1.20
CA SER A 276 -9.03 -12.83 1.91
C SER A 276 -10.27 -13.03 1.04
N LEU A 277 -10.64 -12.01 0.25
CA LEU A 277 -11.71 -12.14 -0.73
C LEU A 277 -11.40 -13.19 -1.82
N ILE A 278 -10.14 -13.26 -2.27
CA ILE A 278 -9.71 -14.22 -3.29
C ILE A 278 -9.59 -15.64 -2.72
N GLY A 279 -9.12 -15.79 -1.47
CA GLY A 279 -8.88 -17.08 -0.81
C GLY A 279 -10.08 -17.61 -0.03
N GLY A 280 -11.20 -16.87 0.04
CA GLY A 280 -12.37 -17.28 0.82
C GLY A 280 -12.11 -17.27 2.33
N THR A 281 -11.17 -16.46 2.83
CA THR A 281 -10.86 -16.31 4.25
C THR A 281 -11.73 -15.21 4.85
N GLU A 282 -12.32 -15.47 5.98
CA GLU A 282 -13.01 -14.46 6.77
C GLU A 282 -11.99 -13.57 7.48
N LEU A 283 -12.02 -12.26 7.21
CA LEU A 283 -11.09 -11.29 7.79
C LEU A 283 -11.84 -10.28 8.65
N VAL A 284 -11.61 -10.36 9.95
CA VAL A 284 -12.23 -9.47 10.94
C VAL A 284 -11.18 -8.50 11.48
N PHE A 285 -11.57 -7.25 11.72
CA PHE A 285 -10.76 -6.23 12.34
C PHE A 285 -11.35 -5.77 13.67
N PRO A 286 -11.18 -6.53 14.76
CA PRO A 286 -11.66 -6.14 16.07
C PRO A 286 -11.02 -4.82 16.54
N GLU A 287 -11.75 -4.06 17.34
CA GLU A 287 -11.19 -2.86 17.95
C GLU A 287 -10.20 -3.23 19.06
N ASN A 288 -9.06 -2.53 19.10
CA ASN A 288 -7.98 -2.75 20.09
C ASN A 288 -8.26 -2.05 21.43
N LYS A 289 -9.54 -2.01 21.88
CA LYS A 289 -9.85 -1.39 23.16
C LYS A 289 -9.57 -2.39 24.30
N ASN A 290 -8.56 -2.05 25.12
CA ASN A 290 -8.15 -2.85 26.28
C ASN A 290 -7.61 -4.27 25.97
N SER A 291 -7.32 -4.63 24.71
CA SER A 291 -6.86 -6.00 24.36
C SER A 291 -5.64 -6.47 25.17
N THR A 292 -4.73 -5.56 25.52
CA THR A 292 -3.55 -5.87 26.36
C THR A 292 -3.84 -5.94 27.87
N ARG A 293 -5.02 -5.47 28.32
CA ARG A 293 -5.41 -5.39 29.75
C ARG A 293 -6.43 -6.43 30.13
N THR A 294 -7.28 -6.82 29.20
CA THR A 294 -8.30 -7.85 29.41
C THR A 294 -7.62 -9.20 29.49
N CYS A 295 -7.89 -9.95 30.52
CA CYS A 295 -7.45 -11.34 30.63
C CYS A 295 -8.16 -12.18 29.57
N SER A 296 -7.44 -12.85 28.70
CA SER A 296 -8.03 -13.71 27.66
C SER A 296 -8.68 -14.96 28.22
N THR A 297 -8.41 -15.32 29.48
CA THR A 297 -9.00 -16.48 30.15
C THR A 297 -10.33 -16.18 30.82
N CYS A 298 -10.44 -15.07 31.57
CA CYS A 298 -11.65 -14.77 32.37
C CYS A 298 -12.33 -13.44 32.04
N GLY A 299 -11.78 -12.63 31.14
CA GLY A 299 -12.35 -11.34 30.74
C GLY A 299 -12.09 -10.18 31.73
N ALA A 300 -11.48 -10.40 32.88
CA ALA A 300 -11.22 -9.36 33.88
C ALA A 300 -10.18 -8.32 33.38
N LEU A 301 -10.40 -7.04 33.69
CA LEU A 301 -9.49 -5.94 33.36
C LEU A 301 -8.38 -5.80 34.40
N SER A 302 -7.45 -6.75 34.47
CA SER A 302 -6.38 -6.81 35.48
C SER A 302 -4.96 -6.61 34.93
N GLY A 303 -4.80 -6.48 33.60
CA GLY A 303 -3.51 -6.34 32.96
C GLY A 303 -2.88 -4.96 33.07
N PRO A 304 -1.59 -4.82 32.70
CA PRO A 304 -0.79 -3.62 32.86
C PRO A 304 -1.33 -2.41 32.08
N THR A 305 -1.24 -1.21 32.67
CA THR A 305 -1.82 0.03 32.14
C THR A 305 -0.80 1.14 31.94
N GLY A 306 -1.15 2.12 31.10
CA GLY A 306 -0.37 3.34 30.91
C GLY A 306 1.01 3.12 30.27
N LEU A 307 1.85 4.15 30.31
CA LEU A 307 3.20 4.11 29.71
C LEU A 307 4.14 3.16 30.47
N ALA A 308 4.01 3.04 31.78
CA ALA A 308 4.79 2.10 32.59
C ALA A 308 4.46 0.65 32.22
N GLY A 309 3.17 0.36 31.96
CA GLY A 309 2.71 -0.95 31.52
C GLY A 309 3.26 -1.40 30.16
N LEU A 310 3.77 -0.48 29.32
CA LEU A 310 4.41 -0.84 28.05
C LEU A 310 5.68 -1.69 28.22
N LYS A 311 6.34 -1.60 29.39
CA LYS A 311 7.54 -2.38 29.70
C LYS A 311 7.22 -3.76 30.26
N VAL A 312 6.01 -3.97 30.78
CA VAL A 312 5.57 -5.23 31.38
C VAL A 312 5.21 -6.19 30.25
N ARG A 313 5.94 -7.29 30.15
CA ARG A 313 5.73 -8.32 29.11
C ARG A 313 4.93 -9.51 29.63
N GLN A 314 5.18 -9.89 30.88
CA GLN A 314 4.51 -11.00 31.55
C GLN A 314 3.74 -10.46 32.75
N TRP A 315 2.55 -10.97 32.99
CA TRP A 315 1.72 -10.56 34.11
C TRP A 315 0.78 -11.70 34.53
N VAL A 316 0.29 -11.63 35.74
CA VAL A 316 -0.65 -12.61 36.30
C VAL A 316 -2.00 -11.93 36.50
N CYS A 317 -3.06 -12.58 36.11
CA CYS A 317 -4.42 -12.07 36.30
C CYS A 317 -4.80 -12.07 37.77
N GLY A 318 -5.13 -10.91 38.31
CA GLY A 318 -5.53 -10.79 39.73
C GLY A 318 -6.88 -11.45 40.04
N ALA A 319 -7.70 -11.77 39.06
CA ALA A 319 -9.02 -12.38 39.22
C ALA A 319 -8.98 -13.92 39.12
N CYS A 320 -8.22 -14.49 38.18
CA CYS A 320 -8.22 -15.94 37.94
C CYS A 320 -6.84 -16.60 38.07
N GLY A 321 -5.79 -15.83 38.39
CA GLY A 321 -4.43 -16.37 38.53
C GLY A 321 -3.74 -16.78 37.23
N ALA A 322 -4.35 -16.62 36.06
CA ALA A 322 -3.75 -17.01 34.79
C ALA A 322 -2.51 -16.18 34.46
N HIS A 323 -1.45 -16.84 33.99
CA HIS A 323 -0.23 -16.21 33.52
C HIS A 323 -0.34 -15.82 32.04
N HIS A 324 0.06 -14.61 31.73
CA HIS A 324 -0.06 -14.07 30.39
C HIS A 324 1.27 -13.48 29.90
N GLU A 325 1.63 -13.80 28.66
CA GLU A 325 2.47 -12.93 27.88
C GLU A 325 1.58 -11.86 27.22
N ARG A 326 1.93 -10.60 27.39
CA ARG A 326 1.07 -9.46 27.08
C ARG A 326 0.59 -9.42 25.64
N ASP A 327 1.53 -9.64 24.69
CA ASP A 327 1.23 -9.50 23.27
C ASP A 327 0.47 -10.75 22.75
N VAL A 328 0.76 -11.96 23.30
CA VAL A 328 -0.03 -13.19 23.07
C VAL A 328 -1.45 -13.07 23.63
N ASN A 329 -1.57 -12.53 24.87
CA ASN A 329 -2.89 -12.27 25.47
C ASN A 329 -3.71 -11.30 24.59
N SER A 330 -3.07 -10.27 24.05
CA SER A 330 -3.72 -9.33 23.13
C SER A 330 -4.20 -10.01 21.83
N ALA A 331 -3.40 -10.90 21.25
CA ALA A 331 -3.76 -11.67 20.07
C ALA A 331 -4.91 -12.66 20.36
N ARG A 332 -4.92 -13.29 21.54
CA ARG A 332 -6.06 -14.15 21.99
C ARG A 332 -7.35 -13.33 22.13
N ASN A 333 -7.26 -12.14 22.72
CA ASN A 333 -8.40 -11.23 22.81
C ASN A 333 -8.90 -10.78 21.42
N ALA A 334 -7.99 -10.61 20.43
CA ALA A 334 -8.39 -10.37 19.05
C ALA A 334 -9.22 -11.53 18.48
N LEU A 335 -8.78 -12.75 18.75
CA LEU A 335 -9.47 -13.97 18.31
C LEU A 335 -10.87 -14.09 18.95
N ILE A 336 -10.95 -13.92 20.27
CA ILE A 336 -12.21 -13.98 21.02
C ILE A 336 -13.20 -12.93 20.48
N ALA A 337 -12.75 -11.69 20.35
CA ALA A 337 -13.61 -10.60 19.87
C ALA A 337 -14.01 -10.74 18.39
N GLY A 338 -13.14 -11.31 17.56
CA GLY A 338 -13.35 -11.42 16.12
C GLY A 338 -14.13 -12.67 15.71
N ALA A 339 -13.85 -13.79 16.35
CA ALA A 339 -14.51 -15.07 16.03
C ALA A 339 -15.79 -15.33 16.87
N GLY A 340 -16.17 -14.40 17.74
CA GLY A 340 -17.36 -14.56 18.62
C GLY A 340 -17.20 -15.66 19.65
N LEU A 341 -15.96 -16.07 19.97
CA LEU A 341 -15.69 -17.09 20.97
C LEU A 341 -15.89 -16.53 22.36
N ALA A 342 -16.61 -17.25 23.24
CA ALA A 342 -16.72 -16.90 24.63
C ALA A 342 -15.38 -17.04 25.35
N HIS A 343 -15.12 -16.19 26.38
CA HIS A 343 -13.93 -16.26 27.20
C HIS A 343 -13.71 -17.61 27.89
N GLU A 344 -14.81 -18.34 28.10
CA GLU A 344 -14.83 -19.66 28.75
C GLU A 344 -14.41 -20.82 27.84
N VAL A 345 -14.31 -20.59 26.52
CA VAL A 345 -13.76 -21.60 25.61
C VAL A 345 -12.28 -21.71 25.90
N SER A 346 -11.97 -22.66 26.80
CA SER A 346 -10.59 -22.89 27.24
C SER A 346 -9.71 -23.26 26.04
N TYR A 347 -8.59 -22.59 25.93
CA TYR A 347 -7.46 -22.99 25.10
C TYR A 347 -6.79 -24.28 25.65
N ALA A 348 -7.56 -25.14 26.32
CA ALA A 348 -7.08 -26.34 26.99
C ALA A 348 -6.69 -27.48 26.04
N HIS A 349 -6.75 -27.24 24.71
CA HIS A 349 -6.38 -28.24 23.70
C HIS A 349 -5.47 -27.64 22.60
N ALA A 350 -4.40 -26.96 23.00
CA ALA A 350 -3.29 -26.64 22.11
C ALA A 350 -1.98 -27.02 22.78
#